data_bde7ae6f7d02e984796ed749fd8cb7e8
#
_entry.id   bde7ae6f7d02e984796ed749fd8cb7e8
#
_cell.length_a   1.000
_cell.length_b   1.000
_cell.length_c   1.000
_cell.angle_alpha   90.00
_cell.angle_beta   90.00
_cell.angle_gamma   90.00
#
_symmetry.space_group_name_H-M   'P 1'
#
loop_
_entity.id
_entity.type
_entity.pdbx_description
1 polymer ?
#
loop_
_entity_poly.entity_id
_entity_poly.type
_entity_poly.pdbx_seq_one_letter_code
_entity_poly.pdbx_strand_id
1 'polypeptide(L)' 'RSECCRFFKKHMHMTLFEYLMFYRIQQSLPLLKNNESVTKIAGMVGFSNPCYYGKIFKRYMNCSPSQYKRESQ' A
#
# COMPACT_ATOMS: atom_id res chain seq x y z
N ARG A 1 0.51 11.25 8.83
CA ARG A 1 -0.67 10.71 8.69
C ARG A 1 -1.71 11.68 8.39
N SER A 2 -2.00 12.62 9.26
CA SER A 2 -2.92 13.67 8.96
C SER A 2 -2.45 14.46 7.76
N GLU A 3 -1.17 14.62 7.63
CA GLU A 3 -0.61 15.31 6.49
C GLU A 3 -0.88 14.58 5.20
N CYS A 4 -0.80 13.28 5.25
CA CYS A 4 -1.11 12.46 4.10
C CYS A 4 -2.55 12.65 3.67
N CYS A 5 -3.45 12.64 4.63
CA CYS A 5 -4.85 12.83 4.33
C CYS A 5 -5.12 14.19 3.74
N ARG A 6 -4.44 15.19 4.27
CA ARG A 6 -4.62 16.54 3.79
C ARG A 6 -4.10 16.71 2.38
N PHE A 7 -2.91 16.17 2.13
CA PHE A 7 -2.34 16.17 0.81
C PHE A 7 -3.27 15.51 -0.19
N PHE A 8 -3.80 14.40 0.23
CA PHE A 8 -4.72 13.62 -0.54
C PHE A 8 -5.93 14.42 -0.95
N LYS A 9 -6.57 15.04 0.00
CA LYS A 9 -7.75 15.84 -0.27
C LYS A 9 -7.47 17.00 -1.18
N LYS A 10 -6.31 17.59 -1.03
CA LYS A 10 -5.96 18.73 -1.82
C LYS A 10 -5.69 18.41 -3.28
N HIS A 11 -5.07 17.28 -3.52
CA HIS A 11 -4.62 16.97 -4.86
C HIS A 11 -5.54 16.04 -5.61
N MET A 12 -6.59 15.65 -4.98
CA MET A 12 -7.22 14.52 -5.49
C MET A 12 -8.50 14.63 -6.11
N HIS A 13 -8.52 14.07 -7.21
CA HIS A 13 -9.71 13.69 -7.88
C HIS A 13 -9.74 12.18 -7.90
N MET A 14 -9.52 11.62 -6.75
CA MET A 14 -9.49 10.20 -6.59
C MET A 14 -10.87 9.65 -6.47
N THR A 15 -11.14 8.55 -7.11
CA THR A 15 -12.39 7.85 -6.92
C THR A 15 -12.37 7.18 -5.57
N LEU A 16 -13.55 6.79 -5.10
CA LEU A 16 -13.65 6.06 -3.86
C LEU A 16 -12.85 4.77 -3.92
N PHE A 17 -12.85 4.12 -5.07
CA PHE A 17 -12.09 2.90 -5.27
C PHE A 17 -10.59 3.13 -5.10
N GLU A 18 -10.09 4.22 -5.68
CA GLU A 18 -8.68 4.53 -5.58
C GLU A 18 -8.29 4.86 -4.15
N TYR A 19 -9.16 5.57 -3.45
CA TYR A 19 -8.91 5.87 -2.05
C TYR A 19 -8.83 4.60 -1.22
N LEU A 20 -9.72 3.66 -1.50
CA LEU A 20 -9.73 2.39 -0.80
C LEU A 20 -8.44 1.62 -1.05
N MET A 21 -7.96 1.64 -2.29
CA MET A 21 -6.70 0.98 -2.63
C MET A 21 -5.56 1.59 -1.86
N PHE A 22 -5.52 2.91 -1.80
CA PHE A 22 -4.49 3.61 -1.07
C PHE A 22 -4.53 3.23 0.42
N TYR A 23 -5.72 3.19 0.98
CA TYR A 23 -5.90 2.82 2.36
C TYR A 23 -5.36 1.42 2.64
N ARG A 24 -5.66 0.49 1.74
CA ARG A 24 -5.16 -0.88 1.90
C ARG A 24 -3.65 -0.94 1.85
N ILE A 25 -3.05 -0.13 0.99
CA ILE A 25 -1.59 -0.06 0.92
C ILE A 25 -1.03 0.44 2.25
N GLN A 26 -1.63 1.46 2.83
CA GLN A 26 -1.19 1.98 4.12
C GLN A 26 -1.28 0.93 5.20
N GLN A 27 -2.31 0.12 5.17
CA GLN A 27 -2.47 -0.94 6.17
C GLN A 27 -1.41 -2.03 6.03
N SER A 28 -0.86 -2.19 4.84
CA SER A 28 0.13 -3.22 4.62
C SER A 28 1.53 -2.83 5.11
N LEU A 29 1.78 -1.54 5.31
CA LEU A 29 3.11 -1.08 5.66
C LEU A 29 3.65 -1.68 6.96
N PRO A 30 2.90 -1.65 8.07
CA PRO A 30 3.43 -2.25 9.30
C PRO A 30 3.60 -3.77 9.18
N LEU A 31 2.80 -4.41 8.35
CA LEU A 31 2.93 -5.85 8.15
C LEU A 31 4.23 -6.18 7.42
N LEU A 32 4.62 -5.33 6.49
CA LEU A 32 5.89 -5.50 5.80
C LEU A 32 7.06 -5.38 6.77
N LYS A 33 6.93 -4.48 7.72
CA LYS A 33 7.98 -4.30 8.72
C LYS A 33 8.09 -5.50 9.65
N ASN A 34 7.02 -6.26 9.78
CA ASN A 34 7.01 -7.45 10.61
C ASN A 34 7.53 -8.68 9.90
N ASN A 35 8.12 -8.49 8.73
CA ASN A 35 8.76 -9.58 8.00
C ASN A 35 7.79 -10.65 7.49
N GLU A 36 6.54 -10.26 7.27
CA GLU A 36 5.57 -11.16 6.67
C GLU A 36 5.81 -11.25 5.17
N SER A 37 5.39 -12.35 4.57
CA SER A 37 5.56 -12.49 3.13
C SER A 37 4.62 -11.54 2.40
N VAL A 38 5.08 -11.06 1.26
CA VAL A 38 4.28 -10.12 0.46
C VAL A 38 2.96 -10.74 0.03
N THR A 39 3.01 -12.00 -0.38
CA THR A 39 1.81 -12.70 -0.81
C THR A 39 0.78 -12.79 0.31
N LYS A 40 1.25 -13.09 1.51
CA LYS A 40 0.36 -13.20 2.66
C LYS A 40 -0.23 -11.85 3.00
N ILE A 41 0.60 -10.82 2.97
CA ILE A 41 0.14 -9.47 3.28
C ILE A 41 -0.92 -9.02 2.30
N ALA A 42 -0.73 -9.31 1.02
CA ALA A 42 -1.72 -8.95 0.01
C ALA A 42 -3.09 -9.51 0.37
N GLY A 43 -3.12 -10.77 0.77
CA GLY A 43 -4.38 -11.38 1.17
C GLY A 43 -4.96 -10.77 2.43
N MET A 44 -4.08 -10.43 3.37
CA MET A 44 -4.52 -9.89 4.65
C MET A 44 -5.17 -8.52 4.53
N VAL A 45 -4.68 -7.70 3.59
CA VAL A 45 -5.25 -6.37 3.44
C VAL A 45 -6.34 -6.29 2.38
N GLY A 46 -6.70 -7.42 1.81
CA GLY A 46 -7.87 -7.49 0.95
C GLY A 46 -7.62 -7.54 -0.54
N PHE A 47 -6.37 -7.75 -0.94
CA PHE A 47 -6.08 -7.95 -2.37
C PHE A 47 -6.18 -9.43 -2.70
N SER A 48 -6.91 -9.75 -3.75
CA SER A 48 -7.05 -11.14 -4.14
C SER A 48 -5.86 -11.65 -4.94
N ASN A 49 -5.02 -10.74 -5.42
CA ASN A 49 -3.90 -11.09 -6.29
C ASN A 49 -2.65 -10.32 -5.84
N PRO A 50 -1.58 -11.04 -5.45
CA PRO A 50 -0.37 -10.34 -5.01
C PRO A 50 0.30 -9.52 -6.10
N CYS A 51 0.13 -9.91 -7.37
CA CYS A 51 0.66 -9.11 -8.47
C CYS A 51 -0.03 -7.76 -8.54
N TYR A 52 -1.34 -7.77 -8.37
CA TYR A 52 -2.10 -6.54 -8.37
C TYR A 52 -1.72 -5.66 -7.19
N TYR A 53 -1.55 -6.28 -6.03
CA TYR A 53 -1.09 -5.57 -4.84
C TYR A 53 0.24 -4.87 -5.12
N GLY A 54 1.17 -5.58 -5.75
CA GLY A 54 2.46 -5.01 -6.08
C GLY A 54 2.37 -3.82 -7.00
N LYS A 55 1.49 -3.91 -7.99
CA LYS A 55 1.28 -2.81 -8.93
C LYS A 55 0.75 -1.57 -8.23
N ILE A 56 -0.26 -1.75 -7.40
CA ILE A 56 -0.87 -0.65 -6.67
C ILE A 56 0.12 -0.06 -5.67
N PHE A 57 0.86 -0.94 -4.99
CA PHE A 57 1.86 -0.50 -4.03
C PHE A 57 2.89 0.41 -4.70
N LYS A 58 3.40 -0.05 -5.84
CA LYS A 58 4.41 0.73 -6.55
C LYS A 58 3.85 2.07 -7.01
N ARG A 59 2.60 2.07 -7.39
CA ARG A 59 1.95 3.30 -7.85
C ARG A 59 1.91 4.36 -6.76
N TYR A 60 1.62 3.95 -5.53
CA TYR A 60 1.48 4.91 -4.43
C TYR A 60 2.76 5.13 -3.63
N MET A 61 3.61 4.12 -3.59
CA MET A 61 4.81 4.20 -2.76
C MET A 61 6.10 4.39 -3.55
N ASN A 62 6.02 4.28 -4.87
CA ASN A 62 7.17 4.43 -5.77
C ASN A 62 8.22 3.35 -5.63
N CYS A 63 7.86 2.24 -5.00
CA CYS A 63 8.75 1.10 -4.92
C CYS A 63 7.91 -0.15 -4.69
N SER A 64 8.50 -1.30 -4.96
CA SER A 64 7.77 -2.54 -4.79
C SER A 64 7.66 -2.89 -3.32
N PRO A 65 6.67 -3.71 -2.95
CA PRO A 65 6.55 -4.15 -1.56
C PRO A 65 7.79 -4.86 -1.05
N SER A 66 8.40 -5.66 -1.91
CA SER A 66 9.62 -6.39 -1.54
C SER A 66 10.75 -5.42 -1.24
N GLN A 67 10.87 -4.39 -2.07
CA GLN A 67 11.91 -3.41 -1.88
C GLN A 67 11.68 -2.61 -0.60
N TYR A 68 10.45 -2.23 -0.36
CA TYR A 68 10.12 -1.50 0.86
C TYR A 68 10.44 -2.33 2.09
N LYS A 69 10.10 -3.61 2.05
CA LYS A 69 10.36 -4.53 3.15
C LYS A 69 11.86 -4.63 3.42
N ARG A 70 12.64 -4.76 2.34
CA ARG A 70 14.09 -4.89 2.47
C ARG A 70 14.69 -3.64 3.09
N GLU A 71 14.23 -2.48 2.65
CA GLU A 71 14.78 -1.22 3.15
C GLU A 71 14.36 -0.93 4.57
N SER A 72 13.25 -1.49 5.01
CA SER A 72 12.77 -1.29 6.36
C SER A 72 13.50 -2.14 7.39
N GLN A 73 14.23 -3.12 6.91
CA GLN A 73 14.99 -3.98 7.78
C GLN A 73 16.47 -3.65 7.70
#